data_55266d3957b14e020fd53d2a0e04f410
#
_entry.id   55266d3957b14e020fd53d2a0e04f410
#
_cell.length_a   1.000
_cell.length_b   1.000
_cell.length_c   1.000
_cell.angle_alpha   90.00
_cell.angle_beta   90.00
_cell.angle_gamma   90.00
#
_symmetry.space_group_name_H-M   'P 1'
#
loop_
_entity.id
_entity.type
_entity.pdbx_description
1 polymer ?
#
loop_
_entity_poly.entity_id
_entity_poly.type
_entity_poly.pdbx_seq_one_letter_code
_entity_poly.pdbx_strand_id
1 'polypeptide(L)'
;MNQTLETYLDSLQPANQESWTWGAIKLEAWLYIIDVPPPLKLITSARAIMFKDNHIMTVTNPGETHILPGGRREDGETLIETVQRECLEETGWVVRVGEQIAVTHCQHQTPKPLDYPYPYPDFMQVIYLAEAIKENPSARIHDDYEIASAFRTIDVVKQMPLTQNQHLMLEHALTIHQQ
;
A
#
# COMPACT_ATOMS: atom_id res chain seq x y z
N MET A 1 21.08 -14.29 -8.12
CA MET A 1 21.31 -13.18 -9.07
C MET A 1 20.68 -11.92 -8.46
N ASN A 2 21.43 -10.82 -8.38
CA ASN A 2 20.82 -9.55 -7.94
C ASN A 2 19.95 -9.00 -9.07
N GLN A 3 18.63 -9.12 -8.93
CA GLN A 3 17.67 -8.53 -9.86
C GLN A 3 17.81 -7.00 -9.84
N THR A 4 17.94 -6.37 -11.00
CA THR A 4 17.91 -4.90 -11.15
C THR A 4 16.48 -4.43 -11.38
N LEU A 5 16.23 -3.12 -11.26
CA LEU A 5 14.95 -2.52 -11.59
C LEU A 5 14.54 -2.84 -13.04
N GLU A 6 15.45 -2.62 -13.99
CA GLU A 6 15.21 -2.89 -15.42
C GLU A 6 14.80 -4.34 -15.64
N THR A 7 15.59 -5.30 -15.13
CA THR A 7 15.28 -6.73 -15.27
C THR A 7 13.94 -7.13 -14.64
N TYR A 8 13.54 -6.44 -13.56
CA TYR A 8 12.24 -6.67 -12.94
C TYR A 8 11.10 -6.15 -13.81
N LEU A 9 11.24 -4.95 -14.39
CA LEU A 9 10.20 -4.29 -15.18
C LEU A 9 10.12 -4.80 -16.63
N ASP A 10 11.19 -5.36 -17.20
CA ASP A 10 11.29 -5.74 -18.63
C ASP A 10 10.13 -6.64 -19.14
N SER A 11 9.57 -7.47 -18.27
CA SER A 11 8.47 -8.39 -18.62
C SER A 11 7.09 -7.91 -18.16
N LEU A 12 7.02 -6.76 -17.49
CA LEU A 12 5.79 -6.28 -16.86
C LEU A 12 5.13 -5.21 -17.73
N GLN A 13 3.79 -5.25 -17.74
CA GLN A 13 2.98 -4.19 -18.32
C GLN A 13 2.20 -3.50 -17.19
N PRO A 14 2.30 -2.17 -17.04
CA PRO A 14 1.53 -1.47 -16.02
C PRO A 14 0.02 -1.55 -16.33
N ALA A 15 -0.76 -1.80 -15.30
CA ALA A 15 -2.22 -1.76 -15.38
C ALA A 15 -2.73 -0.31 -15.46
N ASN A 16 -2.01 0.63 -14.86
CA ASN A 16 -2.33 2.06 -14.91
C ASN A 16 -1.10 2.90 -14.55
N GLN A 17 -1.18 4.21 -14.84
CA GLN A 17 -0.20 5.23 -14.47
C GLN A 17 -0.92 6.45 -13.90
N GLU A 18 -0.39 7.00 -12.81
CA GLU A 18 -0.88 8.23 -12.17
C GLU A 18 0.29 9.17 -11.86
N SER A 19 0.02 10.47 -11.82
CA SER A 19 0.97 11.47 -11.31
C SER A 19 0.55 11.88 -9.91
N TRP A 20 1.48 11.80 -8.95
CA TRP A 20 1.24 12.17 -7.56
C TRP A 20 2.02 13.42 -7.18
N THR A 21 1.48 14.20 -6.23
CA THR A 21 2.16 15.36 -5.67
C THR A 21 2.12 15.29 -4.15
N TRP A 22 3.29 15.22 -3.51
CA TRP A 22 3.46 15.21 -2.06
C TRP A 22 4.23 16.47 -1.64
N GLY A 23 3.51 17.54 -1.32
CA GLY A 23 4.13 18.83 -1.08
C GLY A 23 4.91 19.32 -2.32
N ALA A 24 6.23 19.46 -2.21
CA ALA A 24 7.09 19.86 -3.32
C ALA A 24 7.56 18.68 -4.21
N ILE A 25 7.30 17.44 -3.81
CA ILE A 25 7.72 16.23 -4.52
C ILE A 25 6.68 15.87 -5.57
N LYS A 26 7.11 15.67 -6.81
CA LYS A 26 6.28 15.13 -7.89
C LYS A 26 6.76 13.74 -8.24
N LEU A 27 5.83 12.82 -8.42
CA LEU A 27 6.08 11.41 -8.71
C LEU A 27 5.24 10.97 -9.91
N GLU A 28 5.81 10.09 -10.75
CA GLU A 28 5.03 9.20 -11.61
C GLU A 28 4.90 7.85 -10.90
N ALA A 29 3.72 7.26 -10.94
CA ALA A 29 3.38 6.02 -10.26
C ALA A 29 2.73 5.04 -11.23
N TRP A 30 3.40 3.92 -11.50
CA TRP A 30 2.90 2.83 -12.34
C TRP A 30 2.43 1.68 -11.46
N LEU A 31 1.19 1.27 -11.64
CA LEU A 31 0.61 0.10 -10.97
C LEU A 31 0.83 -1.16 -11.79
N TYR A 32 1.34 -2.19 -11.14
CA TYR A 32 1.45 -3.55 -11.66
C TYR A 32 0.62 -4.49 -10.78
N ILE A 33 -0.32 -5.21 -11.39
CA ILE A 33 -1.08 -6.28 -10.72
C ILE A 33 -0.23 -7.55 -10.86
N ILE A 34 0.47 -7.89 -9.79
CA ILE A 34 1.50 -8.96 -9.79
C ILE A 34 1.80 -9.45 -8.37
N ASP A 35 2.06 -10.75 -8.24
CA ASP A 35 2.42 -11.46 -7.01
C ASP A 35 3.94 -11.66 -6.83
N VAL A 36 4.75 -11.24 -7.81
CA VAL A 36 6.21 -11.34 -7.75
C VAL A 36 6.80 -10.12 -7.06
N PRO A 37 7.54 -10.29 -5.94
CA PRO A 37 8.11 -9.16 -5.22
C PRO A 37 9.26 -8.50 -6.00
N PRO A 38 9.34 -7.16 -5.99
CA PRO A 38 10.47 -6.44 -6.56
C PRO A 38 11.74 -6.60 -5.71
N PRO A 39 12.91 -6.12 -6.22
CA PRO A 39 14.14 -6.11 -5.44
C PRO A 39 13.97 -5.38 -4.11
N LEU A 40 14.24 -6.06 -2.99
CA LEU A 40 13.98 -5.56 -1.62
C LEU A 40 14.58 -4.16 -1.36
N LYS A 41 15.75 -3.87 -1.95
CA LYS A 41 16.43 -2.58 -1.81
C LYS A 41 15.65 -1.37 -2.38
N LEU A 42 14.66 -1.62 -3.25
CA LEU A 42 13.81 -0.59 -3.84
C LEU A 42 12.48 -0.43 -3.08
N ILE A 43 12.15 -1.39 -2.20
CA ILE A 43 10.88 -1.36 -1.47
C ILE A 43 11.01 -0.44 -0.27
N THR A 44 10.21 0.63 -0.27
CA THR A 44 10.18 1.61 0.82
C THR A 44 9.00 1.41 1.76
N SER A 45 7.91 0.81 1.28
CA SER A 45 6.70 0.61 2.08
C SER A 45 5.95 -0.66 1.69
N ALA A 46 5.19 -1.18 2.65
CA ALA A 46 4.27 -2.29 2.46
C ALA A 46 2.89 -1.90 2.99
N ARG A 47 1.85 -2.19 2.22
CA ARG A 47 0.46 -1.83 2.49
C ARG A 47 -0.45 -3.03 2.27
N ALA A 48 -1.69 -2.95 2.74
CA ALA A 48 -2.65 -4.02 2.51
C ALA A 48 -4.05 -3.50 2.17
N ILE A 49 -4.80 -4.28 1.37
CA ILE A 49 -6.26 -4.22 1.37
C ILE A 49 -6.72 -5.20 2.44
N MET A 50 -7.35 -4.67 3.49
CA MET A 50 -7.67 -5.42 4.69
C MET A 50 -9.17 -5.74 4.74
N PHE A 51 -9.48 -7.03 4.74
CA PHE A 51 -10.84 -7.56 4.79
C PHE A 51 -11.23 -7.98 6.22
N LYS A 52 -12.52 -7.84 6.50
CA LYS A 52 -13.23 -8.49 7.61
C LYS A 52 -14.63 -8.88 7.11
N ASP A 53 -14.86 -10.15 6.92
CA ASP A 53 -16.08 -10.64 6.27
C ASP A 53 -16.33 -9.89 4.93
N ASN A 54 -17.52 -9.32 4.74
CA ASN A 54 -17.87 -8.53 3.54
C ASN A 54 -17.57 -7.02 3.71
N HIS A 55 -16.52 -6.67 4.49
CA HIS A 55 -16.13 -5.29 4.73
C HIS A 55 -14.64 -5.09 4.41
N ILE A 56 -14.30 -3.88 4.03
CA ILE A 56 -12.93 -3.44 3.79
C ILE A 56 -12.59 -2.29 4.74
N MET A 57 -11.39 -2.34 5.31
CA MET A 57 -10.86 -1.26 6.13
C MET A 57 -10.59 -0.04 5.25
N THR A 58 -11.06 1.11 5.72
CA THR A 58 -10.72 2.42 5.16
C THR A 58 -9.99 3.24 6.21
N VAL A 59 -8.98 4.00 5.80
CA VAL A 59 -8.23 4.94 6.62
C VAL A 59 -8.46 6.34 6.09
N THR A 60 -8.70 7.28 7.00
CA THR A 60 -8.94 8.70 6.66
C THR A 60 -7.75 9.53 7.14
N ASN A 61 -7.10 10.19 6.20
CA ASN A 61 -6.04 11.16 6.40
C ASN A 61 -6.56 12.58 6.11
N PRO A 62 -5.82 13.65 6.42
CA PRO A 62 -6.21 15.00 6.03
C PRO A 62 -6.39 15.11 4.51
N GLY A 63 -7.65 15.28 4.07
CA GLY A 63 -8.00 15.49 2.66
C GLY A 63 -8.39 14.26 1.87
N GLU A 64 -8.17 13.03 2.37
CA GLU A 64 -8.57 11.81 1.65
C GLU A 64 -8.99 10.66 2.58
N THR A 65 -9.77 9.75 2.02
CA THR A 65 -10.01 8.41 2.60
C THR A 65 -9.62 7.36 1.59
N HIS A 66 -8.77 6.41 1.99
CA HIS A 66 -8.22 5.36 1.14
C HIS A 66 -8.42 3.96 1.75
N ILE A 67 -8.04 2.93 0.99
CA ILE A 67 -8.23 1.51 1.33
C ILE A 67 -6.91 0.76 1.60
N LEU A 68 -5.81 1.49 1.77
CA LEU A 68 -4.46 0.93 1.84
C LEU A 68 -3.77 1.28 3.17
N PRO A 69 -4.25 0.76 4.34
CA PRO A 69 -3.46 0.85 5.56
C PRO A 69 -2.08 0.28 5.35
N GLY A 70 -1.06 0.90 5.95
CA GLY A 70 0.31 0.50 5.79
C GLY A 70 1.25 1.68 5.58
N GLY A 71 2.54 1.43 5.75
CA GLY A 71 3.52 2.49 5.74
C GLY A 71 4.93 2.01 5.44
N ARG A 72 5.90 2.73 5.96
CA ARG A 72 7.31 2.53 5.67
C ARG A 72 7.88 1.32 6.39
N ARG A 73 8.69 0.56 5.65
CA ARG A 73 9.45 -0.55 6.23
C ARG A 73 10.56 0.01 7.13
N GLU A 74 10.65 -0.49 8.35
CA GLU A 74 11.72 -0.22 9.27
C GLU A 74 12.91 -1.16 9.05
N ASP A 75 14.08 -0.77 9.58
CA ASP A 75 15.30 -1.57 9.47
C ASP A 75 15.12 -2.93 10.19
N GLY A 76 15.42 -3.99 9.46
CA GLY A 76 15.30 -5.36 9.97
C GLY A 76 13.93 -6.00 9.79
N GLU A 77 12.89 -5.25 9.46
CA GLU A 77 11.56 -5.81 9.21
C GLU A 77 11.49 -6.59 7.89
N THR A 78 10.73 -7.66 7.90
CA THR A 78 10.16 -8.24 6.68
C THR A 78 8.97 -7.41 6.22
N LEU A 79 8.56 -7.53 4.95
CA LEU A 79 7.38 -6.83 4.42
C LEU A 79 6.08 -7.22 5.15
N ILE A 80 5.98 -8.48 5.58
CA ILE A 80 4.83 -8.98 6.35
C ILE A 80 4.78 -8.32 7.73
N GLU A 81 5.90 -8.23 8.44
CA GLU A 81 5.99 -7.54 9.73
C GLU A 81 5.65 -6.06 9.59
N THR A 82 6.12 -5.39 8.53
CA THR A 82 5.73 -4.00 8.24
C THR A 82 4.22 -3.87 8.10
N VAL A 83 3.57 -4.72 7.29
CA VAL A 83 2.10 -4.68 7.13
C VAL A 83 1.39 -4.94 8.46
N GLN A 84 1.84 -5.91 9.25
CA GLN A 84 1.23 -6.25 10.54
C GLN A 84 1.35 -5.11 11.54
N ARG A 85 2.51 -4.47 11.65
CA ARG A 85 2.75 -3.33 12.53
C ARG A 85 1.90 -2.13 12.10
N GLU A 86 1.98 -1.73 10.85
CA GLU A 86 1.26 -0.57 10.32
C GLU A 86 -0.26 -0.72 10.41
N CYS A 87 -0.80 -1.90 10.03
CA CYS A 87 -2.24 -2.15 10.19
C CYS A 87 -2.67 -2.04 11.66
N LEU A 88 -1.86 -2.54 12.59
CA LEU A 88 -2.16 -2.45 14.01
C LEU A 88 -2.10 -0.99 14.50
N GLU A 89 -1.09 -0.23 14.10
CA GLU A 89 -0.88 1.16 14.50
C GLU A 89 -1.97 2.09 13.92
N GLU A 90 -2.28 1.97 12.63
CA GLU A 90 -3.26 2.84 11.97
C GLU A 90 -4.72 2.48 12.30
N THR A 91 -5.00 1.19 12.48
CA THR A 91 -6.39 0.72 12.56
C THR A 91 -6.78 0.08 13.89
N GLY A 92 -5.82 -0.32 14.71
CA GLY A 92 -6.06 -1.07 15.94
C GLY A 92 -6.41 -2.54 15.69
N TRP A 93 -6.08 -3.11 14.53
CA TRP A 93 -6.38 -4.50 14.21
C TRP A 93 -5.13 -5.33 13.95
N VAL A 94 -5.05 -6.48 14.62
CA VAL A 94 -4.11 -7.55 14.30
C VAL A 94 -4.59 -8.23 13.02
N VAL A 95 -3.69 -8.41 12.05
CA VAL A 95 -4.01 -8.98 10.75
C VAL A 95 -3.22 -10.26 10.45
N ARG A 96 -3.82 -11.14 9.68
CA ARG A 96 -3.15 -12.19 8.94
C ARG A 96 -2.88 -11.67 7.53
N VAL A 97 -1.60 -11.55 7.18
CA VAL A 97 -1.19 -11.12 5.84
C VAL A 97 -1.21 -12.32 4.90
N GLY A 98 -1.86 -12.16 3.78
CA GLY A 98 -1.98 -13.14 2.70
C GLY A 98 -0.96 -12.89 1.59
N GLU A 99 -1.40 -13.09 0.36
CA GLU A 99 -0.55 -12.95 -0.82
C GLU A 99 -0.32 -11.48 -1.22
N GLN A 100 0.81 -11.24 -1.87
CA GLN A 100 1.05 -10.00 -2.59
C GLN A 100 0.14 -9.94 -3.82
N ILE A 101 -0.50 -8.81 -4.05
CA ILE A 101 -1.45 -8.63 -5.16
C ILE A 101 -1.03 -7.55 -6.16
N ALA A 102 -0.19 -6.62 -5.74
CA ALA A 102 0.23 -5.52 -6.59
C ALA A 102 1.57 -4.92 -6.15
N VAL A 103 2.17 -4.19 -7.07
CA VAL A 103 3.32 -3.32 -6.83
C VAL A 103 3.05 -1.97 -7.48
N THR A 104 3.34 -0.89 -6.76
CA THR A 104 3.41 0.46 -7.35
C THR A 104 4.88 0.86 -7.48
N HIS A 105 5.36 1.04 -8.69
CA HIS A 105 6.66 1.67 -8.98
C HIS A 105 6.48 3.17 -9.02
N CYS A 106 7.22 3.88 -8.19
CA CYS A 106 7.22 5.34 -8.09
C CYS A 106 8.56 5.88 -8.56
N GLN A 107 8.51 6.94 -9.37
CA GLN A 107 9.71 7.64 -9.83
C GLN A 107 9.61 9.13 -9.56
N HIS A 108 10.62 9.67 -8.89
CA HIS A 108 10.74 11.11 -8.66
C HIS A 108 10.91 11.88 -9.96
N GLN A 109 10.09 12.91 -10.15
CA GLN A 109 10.18 13.88 -11.25
C GLN A 109 10.81 15.21 -10.79
N THR A 110 11.13 15.34 -9.52
CA THR A 110 11.81 16.48 -8.90
C THR A 110 13.20 16.09 -8.43
N PRO A 111 14.14 17.04 -8.27
CA PRO A 111 15.47 16.74 -7.73
C PRO A 111 15.41 16.04 -6.38
N LYS A 112 16.44 15.22 -6.09
CA LYS A 112 16.55 14.51 -4.81
C LYS A 112 16.48 15.51 -3.65
N PRO A 113 15.53 15.35 -2.71
CA PRO A 113 15.48 16.20 -1.52
C PRO A 113 16.77 16.08 -0.69
N LEU A 114 17.12 17.15 0.03
CA LEU A 114 18.24 17.12 0.96
C LEU A 114 17.97 16.05 2.05
N ASP A 115 19.00 15.29 2.41
CA ASP A 115 18.95 14.24 3.44
C ASP A 115 17.89 13.15 3.19
N TYR A 116 17.50 12.90 1.93
CA TYR A 116 16.54 11.87 1.55
C TYR A 116 17.17 10.47 1.67
N PRO A 117 16.72 9.65 2.64
CA PRO A 117 17.38 8.38 2.97
C PRO A 117 16.93 7.20 2.08
N TYR A 118 15.88 7.39 1.28
CA TYR A 118 15.27 6.32 0.49
C TYR A 118 15.91 6.19 -0.90
N PRO A 119 15.64 5.07 -1.61
CA PRO A 119 16.04 4.90 -3.00
C PRO A 119 15.55 6.07 -3.86
N TYR A 120 16.41 6.48 -4.81
CA TYR A 120 16.14 7.60 -5.70
C TYR A 120 16.81 7.36 -7.07
N PRO A 121 16.19 7.71 -8.20
CA PRO A 121 14.85 8.33 -8.30
C PRO A 121 13.71 7.33 -8.12
N ASP A 122 13.96 6.04 -8.16
CA ASP A 122 12.98 4.97 -8.20
C ASP A 122 12.84 4.30 -6.84
N PHE A 123 11.59 4.08 -6.43
CA PHE A 123 11.24 3.26 -5.27
C PHE A 123 9.93 2.51 -5.51
N MET A 124 9.64 1.52 -4.67
CA MET A 124 8.47 0.68 -4.82
C MET A 124 7.68 0.55 -3.54
N GLN A 125 6.36 0.41 -3.70
CA GLN A 125 5.41 0.05 -2.66
C GLN A 125 4.81 -1.31 -3.02
N VAL A 126 4.72 -2.22 -2.05
CA VAL A 126 4.14 -3.55 -2.24
C VAL A 126 2.80 -3.62 -1.53
N ILE A 127 1.80 -4.18 -2.20
CA ILE A 127 0.44 -4.28 -1.70
C ILE A 127 0.07 -5.75 -1.49
N TYR A 128 -0.45 -6.05 -0.30
CA TYR A 128 -0.88 -7.38 0.12
C TYR A 128 -2.39 -7.44 0.33
N LEU A 129 -2.94 -8.66 0.33
CA LEU A 129 -4.20 -8.93 1.01
C LEU A 129 -3.94 -9.13 2.49
N ALA A 130 -4.88 -8.70 3.32
CA ALA A 130 -4.84 -8.99 4.75
C ALA A 130 -6.25 -9.28 5.27
N GLU A 131 -6.32 -10.12 6.30
CA GLU A 131 -7.55 -10.44 7.01
C GLU A 131 -7.46 -9.95 8.45
N ALA A 132 -8.45 -9.20 8.90
CA ALA A 132 -8.57 -8.74 10.28
C ALA A 132 -8.91 -9.91 11.20
N ILE A 133 -8.04 -10.20 12.17
CA ILE A 133 -8.19 -11.35 13.06
C ILE A 133 -8.72 -10.94 14.43
N LYS A 134 -8.15 -9.88 15.01
CA LYS A 134 -8.46 -9.45 16.36
C LYS A 134 -8.31 -7.95 16.50
N GLU A 135 -9.30 -7.32 17.11
CA GLU A 135 -9.23 -5.92 17.48
C GLU A 135 -8.35 -5.71 18.72
N ASN A 136 -7.49 -4.71 18.66
CA ASN A 136 -6.66 -4.23 19.78
C ASN A 136 -6.61 -2.70 19.74
N PRO A 137 -7.68 -2.00 20.15
CA PRO A 137 -7.79 -0.55 20.03
C PRO A 137 -6.70 0.20 20.79
N SER A 138 -6.17 -0.39 21.86
CA SER A 138 -5.12 0.24 22.67
C SER A 138 -3.75 0.31 21.98
N ALA A 139 -3.56 -0.47 20.91
CA ALA A 139 -2.34 -0.44 20.11
C ALA A 139 -2.40 0.57 18.96
N ARG A 140 -3.58 1.15 18.71
CA ARG A 140 -3.72 2.18 17.68
C ARG A 140 -2.97 3.43 18.11
N ILE A 141 -2.13 3.94 17.21
CA ILE A 141 -1.46 5.23 17.40
C ILE A 141 -2.42 6.32 16.91
N HIS A 142 -2.65 7.29 17.80
CA HIS A 142 -3.46 8.46 17.47
C HIS A 142 -2.52 9.63 17.21
N ASP A 143 -2.37 9.98 15.97
CA ASP A 143 -1.65 11.16 15.53
C ASP A 143 -2.54 12.08 14.68
N ASP A 144 -1.97 13.18 14.18
CA ASP A 144 -2.70 14.14 13.35
C ASP A 144 -2.82 13.69 11.89
N TYR A 145 -2.25 12.54 11.53
CA TYR A 145 -2.25 12.03 10.16
C TYR A 145 -3.32 10.96 9.93
N GLU A 146 -3.38 9.89 10.75
CA GLU A 146 -4.46 8.88 10.67
C GLU A 146 -5.64 9.29 11.55
N ILE A 147 -6.52 10.15 11.00
CA ILE A 147 -7.65 10.75 11.74
C ILE A 147 -8.68 9.69 12.16
N ALA A 148 -9.02 8.77 11.24
CA ALA A 148 -10.03 7.74 11.47
C ALA A 148 -9.76 6.48 10.66
N SER A 149 -10.22 5.34 11.18
CA SER A 149 -10.29 4.10 10.43
C SER A 149 -11.62 3.40 10.70
N ALA A 150 -12.20 2.77 9.67
CA ALA A 150 -13.47 2.06 9.81
C ALA A 150 -13.62 0.97 8.74
N PHE A 151 -14.25 -0.14 9.12
CA PHE A 151 -14.74 -1.10 8.15
C PHE A 151 -15.99 -0.57 7.45
N ARG A 152 -15.98 -0.63 6.12
CA ARG A 152 -17.12 -0.28 5.26
C ARG A 152 -17.49 -1.46 4.39
N THR A 153 -18.76 -1.62 4.06
CA THR A 153 -19.18 -2.67 3.12
C THR A 153 -18.51 -2.46 1.76
N ILE A 154 -18.25 -3.56 1.06
CA ILE A 154 -17.66 -3.53 -0.29
C ILE A 154 -18.42 -2.59 -1.22
N ASP A 155 -19.76 -2.58 -1.16
CA ASP A 155 -20.58 -1.69 -2.02
C ASP A 155 -20.36 -0.21 -1.72
N VAL A 156 -20.16 0.15 -0.45
CA VAL A 156 -19.82 1.52 -0.07
C VAL A 156 -18.44 1.89 -0.57
N VAL A 157 -17.45 0.99 -0.39
CA VAL A 157 -16.06 1.25 -0.83
C VAL A 157 -15.96 1.42 -2.34
N LYS A 158 -16.70 0.63 -3.13
CA LYS A 158 -16.77 0.79 -4.59
C LYS A 158 -17.29 2.14 -5.07
N GLN A 159 -18.05 2.84 -4.22
CA GLN A 159 -18.62 4.16 -4.53
C GLN A 159 -17.78 5.32 -3.99
N MET A 160 -16.70 5.04 -3.25
CA MET A 160 -15.81 6.08 -2.72
C MET A 160 -14.99 6.73 -3.85
N PRO A 161 -14.55 7.96 -3.67
CA PRO A 161 -13.69 8.67 -4.63
C PRO A 161 -12.24 8.15 -4.55
N LEU A 162 -12.06 6.85 -4.79
CA LEU A 162 -10.75 6.21 -4.86
C LEU A 162 -10.01 6.63 -6.13
N THR A 163 -8.68 6.60 -6.11
CA THR A 163 -7.89 6.77 -7.33
C THR A 163 -8.09 5.57 -8.27
N GLN A 164 -7.73 5.72 -9.54
CA GLN A 164 -7.84 4.62 -10.51
C GLN A 164 -6.97 3.43 -10.09
N ASN A 165 -5.78 3.68 -9.55
CA ASN A 165 -4.92 2.63 -9.01
C ASN A 165 -5.59 1.89 -7.85
N GLN A 166 -6.24 2.60 -6.93
CA GLN A 166 -6.96 1.97 -5.81
C GLN A 166 -8.17 1.15 -6.29
N HIS A 167 -8.91 1.63 -7.30
CA HIS A 167 -10.01 0.86 -7.91
C HIS A 167 -9.51 -0.45 -8.53
N LEU A 168 -8.45 -0.41 -9.32
CA LEU A 168 -7.89 -1.61 -9.95
C LEU A 168 -7.36 -2.63 -8.93
N MET A 169 -6.69 -2.15 -7.88
CA MET A 169 -6.24 -3.00 -6.77
C MET A 169 -7.43 -3.62 -6.03
N LEU A 170 -8.49 -2.84 -5.79
CA LEU A 170 -9.72 -3.33 -5.14
C LEU A 170 -10.40 -4.41 -5.99
N GLU A 171 -10.57 -4.18 -7.28
CA GLU A 171 -11.18 -5.16 -8.20
C GLU A 171 -10.40 -6.47 -8.18
N HIS A 172 -9.07 -6.41 -8.27
CA HIS A 172 -8.23 -7.61 -8.21
C HIS A 172 -8.33 -8.30 -6.85
N ALA A 173 -8.25 -7.56 -5.75
CA ALA A 173 -8.40 -8.09 -4.40
C ALA A 173 -9.72 -8.84 -4.21
N LEU A 174 -10.82 -8.33 -4.76
CA LEU A 174 -12.13 -8.96 -4.69
C LEU A 174 -12.21 -10.27 -5.48
N THR A 175 -11.48 -10.42 -6.58
CA THR A 175 -11.44 -11.68 -7.33
C THR A 175 -10.77 -12.80 -6.54
N ILE A 176 -9.79 -12.46 -5.69
CA ILE A 176 -9.07 -13.40 -4.84
C ILE A 176 -9.88 -13.72 -3.58
N HIS A 177 -10.44 -12.69 -2.92
CA HIS A 177 -11.18 -12.85 -1.66
C HIS A 177 -12.46 -13.70 -1.79
N GLN A 178 -13.03 -13.81 -3.00
CA GLN A 178 -14.26 -14.58 -3.28
C GLN A 178 -13.99 -16.07 -3.60
N GLN A 179 -12.73 -16.49 -3.67
CA GLN A 179 -12.32 -17.88 -3.90
C GLN A 179 -12.20 -18.65 -2.59
#